data_abb3f5c3769f68403fd2476a8a2b81a2
#
_entry.id   abb3f5c3769f68403fd2476a8a2b81a2
#
_cell.length_a   1.000
_cell.length_b   1.000
_cell.length_c   1.000
_cell.angle_alpha   90.00
_cell.angle_beta   90.00
_cell.angle_gamma   90.00
#
_symmetry.space_group_name_H-M   'P 1'
#
loop_
_entity.id
_entity.type
_entity.pdbx_description
1 polymer ?
#
loop_
_entity_poly.entity_id
_entity_poly.type
_entity_poly.pdbx_seq_one_letter_code
_entity_poly.pdbx_strand_id
1 'polypeptide(L)'
;MASDVKTDRRYTKDHEWAKVEGDKVVVGISAFAVNQLGDITLVNIDVKPGDTLTAGKAFGTIESVKTLSDLFAPVSGKIERVNSDLNDKPELVNDDCYGAWMIELTPSDKSEIDGLLDSAAYAELLKTAAH
;
A
#
# COMPACT_ATOMS: atom_id res chain seq x y z
N MET A 1 -8.65 -14.28 -12.98
CA MET A 1 -9.60 -13.44 -12.22
C MET A 1 -9.04 -12.03 -12.06
N ALA A 2 -9.83 -11.06 -12.40
CA ALA A 2 -9.39 -9.67 -12.20
C ALA A 2 -9.21 -9.39 -10.72
N SER A 3 -8.27 -8.53 -10.43
CA SER A 3 -8.03 -8.11 -9.06
C SER A 3 -9.17 -7.24 -8.56
N ASP A 4 -9.49 -7.36 -7.28
CA ASP A 4 -10.45 -6.46 -6.65
C ASP A 4 -9.90 -5.05 -6.62
N VAL A 5 -10.75 -4.09 -6.96
CA VAL A 5 -10.44 -2.67 -6.82
C VAL A 5 -11.51 -2.08 -5.92
N LYS A 6 -11.13 -1.74 -4.69
CA LYS A 6 -12.06 -1.16 -3.73
C LYS A 6 -12.35 0.29 -4.10
N THR A 7 -13.59 0.71 -3.92
CA THR A 7 -14.02 2.06 -4.33
C THR A 7 -13.89 3.09 -3.20
N ASP A 8 -13.54 2.65 -1.99
CA ASP A 8 -13.45 3.49 -0.80
C ASP A 8 -12.04 4.02 -0.54
N ARG A 9 -11.12 3.85 -1.51
CA ARG A 9 -9.73 4.26 -1.35
C ARG A 9 -9.13 4.62 -2.70
N ARG A 10 -7.91 5.19 -2.64
CA ARG A 10 -7.16 5.58 -3.83
C ARG A 10 -5.93 4.70 -3.98
N TYR A 11 -5.26 4.80 -5.12
CA TYR A 11 -4.19 3.88 -5.49
C TYR A 11 -3.04 4.64 -6.15
N THR A 12 -1.83 4.04 -6.08
CA THR A 12 -0.68 4.51 -6.83
C THR A 12 -0.48 3.62 -8.06
N LYS A 13 0.34 4.10 -8.99
CA LYS A 13 0.75 3.29 -10.14
C LYS A 13 1.63 2.12 -9.74
N ASP A 14 2.16 2.12 -8.53
CA ASP A 14 2.97 1.05 -7.97
C ASP A 14 2.13 0.06 -7.16
N HIS A 15 0.80 0.22 -7.19
CA HIS A 15 -0.17 -0.71 -6.61
C HIS A 15 -0.25 -0.69 -5.09
N GLU A 16 0.12 0.43 -4.47
CA GLU A 16 -0.24 0.67 -3.07
C GLU A 16 -1.61 1.33 -3.02
N TRP A 17 -2.38 1.03 -1.98
CA TRP A 17 -3.63 1.75 -1.74
C TRP A 17 -3.47 2.70 -0.57
N ALA A 18 -4.25 3.78 -0.61
CA ALA A 18 -4.29 4.77 0.45
C ALA A 18 -5.76 5.05 0.79
N LYS A 19 -6.14 4.78 2.03
CA LYS A 19 -7.50 4.98 2.50
C LYS A 19 -7.54 6.11 3.51
N VAL A 20 -8.36 7.13 3.24
CA VAL A 20 -8.52 8.26 4.16
C VAL A 20 -9.48 7.86 5.27
N GLU A 21 -9.03 7.98 6.51
CA GLU A 21 -9.83 7.72 7.70
C GLU A 21 -9.73 8.91 8.63
N GLY A 22 -10.71 9.82 8.55
CA GLY A 22 -10.67 11.07 9.29
C GLY A 22 -9.54 11.95 8.79
N ASP A 23 -8.61 12.28 9.68
CA ASP A 23 -7.42 13.08 9.34
C ASP A 23 -6.18 12.22 9.10
N LYS A 24 -6.34 10.90 9.02
CA LYS A 24 -5.26 9.96 8.80
C LYS A 24 -5.39 9.28 7.45
N VAL A 25 -4.29 8.72 6.98
CA VAL A 25 -4.26 7.88 5.77
C VAL A 25 -3.66 6.53 6.14
N VAL A 26 -4.36 5.47 5.80
CA VAL A 26 -3.91 4.09 6.01
C VAL A 26 -3.44 3.54 4.66
N VAL A 27 -2.31 2.84 4.66
CA VAL A 27 -1.63 2.40 3.43
C VAL A 27 -1.41 0.89 3.45
N GLY A 28 -1.61 0.27 2.31
CA GLY A 28 -1.29 -1.13 2.09
C GLY A 28 -1.08 -1.37 0.60
N ILE A 29 -1.13 -2.64 0.17
CA ILE A 29 -0.98 -2.99 -1.25
C ILE A 29 -2.27 -3.60 -1.79
N SER A 30 -2.48 -3.44 -3.09
CA SER A 30 -3.71 -3.88 -3.75
C SER A 30 -3.70 -5.38 -4.03
N ALA A 31 -4.89 -5.92 -4.33
CA ALA A 31 -5.01 -7.32 -4.73
C ALA A 31 -4.20 -7.61 -5.99
N PHE A 32 -4.11 -6.67 -6.92
CA PHE A 32 -3.28 -6.84 -8.10
C PHE A 32 -1.82 -7.06 -7.73
N ALA A 33 -1.30 -6.26 -6.79
CA ALA A 33 0.08 -6.42 -6.32
C ALA A 33 0.29 -7.80 -5.71
N VAL A 34 -0.65 -8.26 -4.89
CA VAL A 34 -0.56 -9.58 -4.26
C VAL A 34 -0.55 -10.68 -5.32
N ASN A 35 -1.41 -10.55 -6.35
CA ASN A 35 -1.45 -11.54 -7.42
C ASN A 35 -0.14 -11.58 -8.21
N GLN A 36 0.50 -10.43 -8.40
CA GLN A 36 1.79 -10.36 -9.09
C GLN A 36 2.91 -10.96 -8.26
N LEU A 37 2.87 -10.75 -6.95
CA LEU A 37 3.90 -11.24 -6.04
C LEU A 37 3.77 -12.73 -5.74
N GLY A 38 2.55 -13.24 -5.64
CA GLY A 38 2.30 -14.61 -5.21
C GLY A 38 2.35 -14.72 -3.69
N ASP A 39 2.80 -15.85 -3.17
CA ASP A 39 2.85 -16.06 -1.72
C ASP A 39 3.87 -15.13 -1.07
N ILE A 40 3.41 -14.32 -0.14
CA ILE A 40 4.23 -13.35 0.57
C ILE A 40 4.95 -14.09 1.71
N THR A 41 6.27 -13.96 1.73
CA THR A 41 7.13 -14.66 2.71
C THR A 41 7.73 -13.73 3.75
N LEU A 42 7.79 -12.42 3.45
CA LEU A 42 8.35 -11.46 4.37
C LEU A 42 7.77 -10.07 4.09
N VAL A 43 7.39 -9.37 5.15
CA VAL A 43 7.08 -7.94 5.08
C VAL A 43 8.01 -7.24 6.07
N ASN A 44 8.80 -6.30 5.57
CA ASN A 44 9.71 -5.53 6.40
C ASN A 44 9.36 -4.05 6.29
N ILE A 45 8.86 -3.48 7.39
CA ILE A 45 8.50 -2.06 7.42
C ILE A 45 9.62 -1.33 8.15
N ASP A 46 10.32 -0.45 7.43
CA ASP A 46 11.55 0.19 7.90
C ASP A 46 11.30 1.47 8.70
N VAL A 47 10.07 1.98 8.66
CA VAL A 47 9.71 3.21 9.37
C VAL A 47 9.04 2.88 10.69
N LYS A 48 8.99 3.86 11.58
CA LYS A 48 8.38 3.70 12.90
C LYS A 48 7.57 4.95 13.25
N PRO A 49 6.67 4.87 14.24
CA PRO A 49 5.90 6.04 14.66
C PRO A 49 6.82 7.21 14.97
N GLY A 50 6.45 8.39 14.49
CA GLY A 50 7.23 9.60 14.64
C GLY A 50 8.10 9.93 13.43
N ASP A 51 8.39 8.97 12.58
CA ASP A 51 9.18 9.22 11.37
C ASP A 51 8.38 10.06 10.38
N THR A 52 9.09 10.86 9.60
CA THR A 52 8.49 11.63 8.50
C THR A 52 8.78 10.90 7.19
N LEU A 53 7.74 10.74 6.38
CA LEU A 53 7.83 10.04 5.11
C LEU A 53 7.49 10.98 3.98
N THR A 54 8.20 10.85 2.86
CA THR A 54 7.96 11.67 1.66
C THR A 54 7.35 10.80 0.57
N ALA A 55 6.34 11.31 -0.12
CA ALA A 55 5.71 10.60 -1.23
C ALA A 55 6.75 10.10 -2.23
N GLY A 56 6.61 8.84 -2.64
CA GLY A 56 7.54 8.21 -3.57
C GLY A 56 8.75 7.57 -2.93
N LYS A 57 8.97 7.76 -1.63
CA LYS A 57 10.08 7.13 -0.92
C LYS A 57 9.64 5.76 -0.39
N ALA A 58 10.58 4.83 -0.34
CA ALA A 58 10.30 3.49 0.19
C ALA A 58 10.11 3.56 1.71
N PHE A 59 9.06 2.88 2.21
CA PHE A 59 8.87 2.73 3.65
C PHE A 59 9.14 1.31 4.12
N GLY A 60 9.45 0.42 3.20
CA GLY A 60 9.76 -0.94 3.52
C GLY A 60 9.94 -1.78 2.27
N THR A 61 10.01 -3.10 2.48
CA THR A 61 10.12 -4.08 1.40
C THR A 61 9.17 -5.23 1.66
N ILE A 62 8.83 -5.93 0.58
CA ILE A 62 8.00 -7.11 0.65
C ILE A 62 8.66 -8.20 -0.21
N GLU A 63 8.81 -9.39 0.37
CA GLU A 63 9.35 -10.55 -0.35
C GLU A 63 8.26 -11.58 -0.58
N SER A 64 8.33 -12.20 -1.73
CA SER A 64 7.48 -13.33 -2.06
C SER A 64 8.36 -14.47 -2.54
N VAL A 65 7.73 -15.60 -2.84
CA VAL A 65 8.44 -16.77 -3.41
C VAL A 65 9.07 -16.44 -4.76
N LYS A 66 8.64 -15.37 -5.42
CA LYS A 66 9.12 -15.00 -6.75
C LYS A 66 10.11 -13.85 -6.76
N THR A 67 9.97 -12.88 -5.87
CA THR A 67 10.66 -11.61 -6.03
C THR A 67 10.69 -10.80 -4.73
N LEU A 68 11.47 -9.74 -4.76
CA LEU A 68 11.56 -8.73 -3.71
C LEU A 68 11.16 -7.38 -4.31
N SER A 69 10.31 -6.65 -3.63
CA SER A 69 9.84 -5.34 -4.10
C SER A 69 9.89 -4.31 -2.98
N ASP A 70 10.13 -3.06 -3.35
CA ASP A 70 10.02 -1.94 -2.42
C ASP A 70 8.56 -1.54 -2.25
N LEU A 71 8.25 -0.99 -1.07
CA LEU A 71 6.95 -0.42 -0.76
C LEU A 71 7.12 1.09 -0.70
N PHE A 72 6.40 1.82 -1.56
CA PHE A 72 6.56 3.26 -1.70
C PHE A 72 5.40 4.02 -1.05
N ALA A 73 5.72 5.15 -0.43
CA ALA A 73 4.72 5.99 0.20
C ALA A 73 3.83 6.65 -0.86
N PRO A 74 2.51 6.52 -0.75
CA PRO A 74 1.61 7.20 -1.69
C PRO A 74 1.51 8.70 -1.43
N VAL A 75 1.71 9.11 -0.18
CA VAL A 75 1.64 10.52 0.22
C VAL A 75 2.70 10.80 1.27
N SER A 76 3.02 12.08 1.45
CA SER A 76 3.95 12.52 2.49
C SER A 76 3.22 12.71 3.81
N GLY A 77 3.90 12.47 4.91
CA GLY A 77 3.33 12.72 6.22
C GLY A 77 4.14 12.11 7.35
N LYS A 78 3.59 12.22 8.55
CA LYS A 78 4.21 11.68 9.75
C LYS A 78 3.59 10.31 10.05
N ILE A 79 4.44 9.31 10.29
CA ILE A 79 3.99 7.97 10.63
C ILE A 79 3.38 7.99 12.03
N GLU A 80 2.13 7.52 12.13
CA GLU A 80 1.41 7.42 13.40
C GLU A 80 1.44 6.01 13.95
N ARG A 81 1.24 5.01 13.09
CA ARG A 81 1.25 3.62 13.48
C ARG A 81 1.85 2.74 12.38
N VAL A 82 2.41 1.63 12.80
CA VAL A 82 2.95 0.59 11.92
C VAL A 82 2.32 -0.73 12.33
N ASN A 83 1.86 -1.52 11.35
CA ASN A 83 1.26 -2.82 11.62
C ASN A 83 2.35 -3.88 11.73
N SER A 84 2.90 -4.02 12.93
CA SER A 84 3.98 -4.96 13.17
C SER A 84 3.56 -6.42 13.09
N ASP A 85 2.26 -6.71 13.08
CA ASP A 85 1.78 -8.09 12.93
C ASP A 85 2.22 -8.69 11.61
N LEU A 86 2.41 -7.86 10.58
CA LEU A 86 2.83 -8.33 9.26
C LEU A 86 4.26 -8.85 9.26
N ASN A 87 5.11 -8.35 10.17
CA ASN A 87 6.47 -8.84 10.30
C ASN A 87 6.48 -10.31 10.76
N ASP A 88 5.55 -10.68 11.64
CA ASP A 88 5.44 -12.02 12.18
C ASP A 88 4.55 -12.92 11.31
N LYS A 89 3.57 -12.33 10.65
CA LYS A 89 2.56 -13.06 9.87
C LYS A 89 2.37 -12.43 8.50
N PRO A 90 3.38 -12.52 7.62
CA PRO A 90 3.28 -11.90 6.29
C PRO A 90 2.15 -12.49 5.44
N GLU A 91 1.72 -13.71 5.73
CA GLU A 91 0.60 -14.34 5.02
C GLU A 91 -0.73 -13.61 5.19
N LEU A 92 -0.85 -12.73 6.18
CA LEU A 92 -2.04 -11.90 6.33
C LEU A 92 -2.31 -11.05 5.09
N VAL A 93 -1.24 -10.64 4.40
CA VAL A 93 -1.36 -9.86 3.17
C VAL A 93 -2.03 -10.69 2.07
N ASN A 94 -1.69 -11.97 1.97
CA ASN A 94 -2.34 -12.87 1.01
C ASN A 94 -3.80 -13.13 1.39
N ASP A 95 -4.08 -13.24 2.68
CA ASP A 95 -5.42 -13.57 3.17
C ASP A 95 -6.40 -12.42 2.93
N ASP A 96 -5.97 -11.18 3.21
CA ASP A 96 -6.81 -10.00 3.06
C ASP A 96 -5.93 -8.75 2.93
N CYS A 97 -5.51 -8.45 1.72
CA CYS A 97 -4.59 -7.33 1.48
C CYS A 97 -5.21 -5.97 1.80
N TYR A 98 -6.53 -5.86 1.76
CA TYR A 98 -7.21 -4.59 2.08
C TYR A 98 -7.44 -4.42 3.58
N GLY A 99 -7.44 -5.51 4.34
CA GLY A 99 -7.46 -5.47 5.80
C GLY A 99 -6.07 -5.48 6.42
N ALA A 100 -5.08 -5.97 5.68
CA ALA A 100 -3.69 -6.04 6.16
C ALA A 100 -2.97 -4.73 5.88
N TRP A 101 -3.38 -3.67 6.58
CA TRP A 101 -2.75 -2.37 6.44
C TRP A 101 -1.31 -2.42 6.93
N MET A 102 -0.47 -1.56 6.37
CA MET A 102 0.97 -1.55 6.66
C MET A 102 1.37 -0.37 7.54
N ILE A 103 0.98 0.82 7.17
CA ILE A 103 1.28 2.04 7.93
C ILE A 103 0.06 2.94 7.99
N GLU A 104 0.01 3.79 9.02
CA GLU A 104 -0.96 4.87 9.14
C GLU A 104 -0.20 6.15 9.35
N LEU A 105 -0.52 7.18 8.59
CA LEU A 105 0.19 8.45 8.68
C LEU A 105 -0.77 9.62 8.69
N THR A 106 -0.28 10.76 9.22
CA THR A 106 -0.97 12.04 9.12
C THR A 106 -0.39 12.76 7.91
N PRO A 107 -1.18 12.97 6.84
CA PRO A 107 -0.63 13.59 5.63
C PRO A 107 -0.22 15.04 5.89
N SER A 108 0.94 15.41 5.35
CA SER A 108 1.44 16.78 5.46
C SER A 108 0.85 17.69 4.39
N ASP A 109 0.38 17.13 3.29
CA ASP A 109 -0.23 17.86 2.19
C ASP A 109 -1.37 17.02 1.61
N LYS A 110 -2.60 17.39 1.98
CA LYS A 110 -3.78 16.63 1.56
C LYS A 110 -4.00 16.67 0.05
N SER A 111 -3.42 17.65 -0.65
CA SER A 111 -3.55 17.70 -2.10
C SER A 111 -2.87 16.52 -2.79
N GLU A 112 -1.90 15.89 -2.13
CA GLU A 112 -1.25 14.69 -2.66
C GLU A 112 -2.23 13.52 -2.76
N ILE A 113 -3.22 13.47 -1.87
CA ILE A 113 -4.26 12.43 -1.92
C ILE A 113 -5.09 12.59 -3.19
N ASP A 114 -5.43 13.83 -3.53
CA ASP A 114 -6.23 14.11 -4.74
C ASP A 114 -5.48 13.76 -6.01
N GLY A 115 -4.16 13.73 -5.95
CA GLY A 115 -3.31 13.36 -7.09
C GLY A 115 -3.20 11.86 -7.29
N LEU A 116 -3.67 11.04 -6.35
CA LEU A 116 -3.66 9.59 -6.48
C LEU A 116 -4.78 9.13 -7.43
N LEU A 117 -4.62 7.92 -7.95
CA LEU A 117 -5.64 7.34 -8.82
C LEU A 117 -6.86 6.97 -7.99
N ASP A 118 -8.05 7.35 -8.45
CA ASP A 118 -9.26 6.82 -7.84
C ASP A 118 -9.48 5.38 -8.35
N SER A 119 -10.51 4.71 -7.86
CA SER A 119 -10.74 3.31 -8.23
C SER A 119 -10.95 3.13 -9.72
N ALA A 120 -11.65 4.05 -10.38
CA ALA A 120 -11.90 3.95 -11.81
C ALA A 120 -10.61 4.14 -12.62
N ALA A 121 -9.79 5.12 -12.27
CA ALA A 121 -8.52 5.36 -12.95
C ALA A 121 -7.56 4.19 -12.73
N TYR A 122 -7.54 3.63 -11.52
CA TYR A 122 -6.71 2.48 -11.22
C TYR A 122 -7.16 1.24 -12.00
N ALA A 123 -8.47 1.01 -12.09
CA ALA A 123 -9.00 -0.10 -12.88
C ALA A 123 -8.59 0.01 -14.35
N GLU A 124 -8.58 1.23 -14.90
CA GLU A 124 -8.10 1.46 -16.25
C GLU A 124 -6.61 1.15 -16.39
N LEU A 125 -5.81 1.56 -15.40
CA LEU A 125 -4.38 1.24 -15.40
C LEU A 125 -4.16 -0.27 -15.42
N LEU A 126 -4.94 -1.03 -14.66
CA LEU A 126 -4.79 -2.49 -14.58
C LEU A 126 -5.09 -3.18 -15.90
N LYS A 127 -5.95 -2.60 -16.74
CA LYS A 127 -6.23 -3.17 -18.05
C LYS A 127 -4.99 -3.23 -18.94
N THR A 128 -4.11 -2.25 -18.84
CA THR A 128 -2.86 -2.24 -19.60
C THR A 128 -1.76 -3.01 -18.87
N ALA A 129 -1.76 -3.00 -17.54
CA ALA A 129 -0.74 -3.67 -16.74
C ALA A 129 -0.95 -5.18 -16.65
N ALA A 130 -2.14 -5.67 -16.96
CA ALA A 130 -2.49 -7.08 -16.83
C ALA A 130 -1.96 -7.97 -17.98
N HIS A 131 -1.24 -7.41 -18.90
CA HIS A 131 -0.70 -8.15 -20.03
C HIS A 131 0.60 -8.88 -19.76
#